data_a92be26ff7c28786acfaef5ec19ada2c
#
_entry.id   a92be26ff7c28786acfaef5ec19ada2c
#
_cell.length_a   1.000
_cell.length_b   1.000
_cell.length_c   1.000
_cell.angle_alpha   90.00
_cell.angle_beta   90.00
_cell.angle_gamma   90.00
#
_symmetry.space_group_name_H-M   'P 1'
#
loop_
_entity.id
_entity.type
_entity.pdbx_description
1 polymer ?
#
loop_
_entity_poly.entity_id
_entity_poly.type
_entity_poly.pdbx_seq_one_letter_code
_entity_poly.pdbx_strand_id
1 'polypeptide(L)'
;MAFSKYLDSKRADCKALVAQLKQHFAYVSVLGVDIKTSGVRVDRNTSNIGPGQDTECGFVVKMHNGTVFCEYSLDDISGDIPALAEKIAASVAYDHSNTIGVSTLPDEPLVQDFVRAHDLADYTDAQLLDFCKEQCTALLGKSENLLNAMVSLRQMEVSKLFISEHRELSQNYSWVNGVLVAIYRENDKVVQSYESANHHCIADVLAELPTKQEKLLHVAHCLTLASPIEPGVYDVITDPTITGLIAHEAFGHGVEMDQFVKDRALAKEYVGKYVASPICNMRDGAASTLSAASYFFDDDGVLAGDTQIIKDGILVAGISDLASATQLGTAPTGNGRRESTRRKAYARMTNTFFEKGTDKLEDMIASIDHGYMLFETDNGMEDPKNWAIQCVAQYGIEIKDGKLTENYVSPVVMSGYVPDLLKSISMISDDFVITGTGSCGKGYKEWVRVSDGGPALKVKVKLG
;
A
#
# COMPACT_ATOMS: atom_id res chain seq x y z
N MET A 1 3.39 -15.53 17.39
CA MET A 1 1.91 -15.37 17.45
C MET A 1 1.22 -16.58 16.87
N ALA A 2 0.11 -17.05 17.46
CA ALA A 2 -0.67 -18.15 16.93
C ALA A 2 -1.80 -17.64 16.05
N PHE A 3 -2.21 -18.43 15.06
CA PHE A 3 -3.41 -18.19 14.27
C PHE A 3 -4.65 -17.98 15.16
N SER A 4 -5.62 -17.18 14.73
CA SER A 4 -6.84 -16.91 15.50
C SER A 4 -7.56 -18.19 15.89
N LYS A 5 -7.71 -18.42 17.20
CA LYS A 5 -8.49 -19.56 17.76
C LYS A 5 -9.96 -19.46 17.36
N TYR A 6 -10.49 -18.25 17.19
CA TYR A 6 -11.84 -18.04 16.74
C TYR A 6 -12.05 -18.52 15.31
N LEU A 7 -11.23 -18.06 14.35
CA LEU A 7 -11.30 -18.51 12.97
C LEU A 7 -11.04 -20.03 12.84
N ASP A 8 -10.10 -20.56 13.63
CA ASP A 8 -9.80 -22.00 13.64
C ASP A 8 -11.04 -22.81 14.07
N SER A 9 -11.77 -22.34 15.08
CA SER A 9 -13.02 -22.99 15.55
C SER A 9 -14.15 -22.97 14.51
N LYS A 10 -14.07 -22.07 13.50
CA LYS A 10 -15.09 -21.91 12.44
C LYS A 10 -14.78 -22.66 11.15
N ARG A 11 -13.62 -23.35 11.04
CA ARG A 11 -13.24 -24.08 9.82
C ARG A 11 -14.31 -25.07 9.34
N ALA A 12 -14.87 -25.86 10.26
CA ALA A 12 -15.91 -26.84 9.94
C ALA A 12 -17.20 -26.19 9.45
N ASP A 13 -17.64 -25.11 10.12
CA ASP A 13 -18.84 -24.39 9.75
C ASP A 13 -18.69 -23.70 8.40
N CYS A 14 -17.51 -23.11 8.10
CA CYS A 14 -17.21 -22.51 6.80
C CYS A 14 -17.24 -23.57 5.68
N LYS A 15 -16.66 -24.75 5.89
CA LYS A 15 -16.73 -25.88 4.92
C LYS A 15 -18.15 -26.33 4.67
N ALA A 16 -18.93 -26.49 5.74
CA ALA A 16 -20.34 -26.85 5.63
C ALA A 16 -21.15 -25.82 4.84
N LEU A 17 -20.91 -24.53 5.11
CA LEU A 17 -21.58 -23.43 4.41
C LEU A 17 -21.22 -23.41 2.90
N VAL A 18 -19.94 -23.59 2.56
CA VAL A 18 -19.50 -23.71 1.17
C VAL A 18 -20.20 -24.88 0.49
N ALA A 19 -20.22 -26.07 1.12
CA ALA A 19 -20.85 -27.26 0.56
C ALA A 19 -22.37 -27.10 0.32
N GLN A 20 -23.09 -26.41 1.21
CA GLN A 20 -24.52 -26.12 1.04
C GLN A 20 -24.75 -25.12 -0.11
N LEU A 21 -24.01 -24.01 -0.12
CA LEU A 21 -24.16 -22.96 -1.15
C LEU A 21 -23.72 -23.43 -2.54
N LYS A 22 -22.78 -24.38 -2.66
CA LYS A 22 -22.40 -25.01 -3.93
C LYS A 22 -23.55 -25.73 -4.64
N GLN A 23 -24.63 -26.08 -3.92
CA GLN A 23 -25.85 -26.61 -4.55
C GLN A 23 -26.61 -25.55 -5.36
N HIS A 24 -26.39 -24.28 -5.08
CA HIS A 24 -27.06 -23.14 -5.72
C HIS A 24 -26.15 -22.37 -6.68
N PHE A 25 -24.83 -22.35 -6.44
CA PHE A 25 -23.87 -21.50 -7.18
C PHE A 25 -22.70 -22.31 -7.73
N ALA A 26 -22.25 -21.95 -8.92
CA ALA A 26 -21.11 -22.57 -9.59
C ALA A 26 -19.80 -22.37 -8.86
N TYR A 27 -19.62 -21.21 -8.18
CA TYR A 27 -18.48 -20.90 -7.35
C TYR A 27 -18.96 -20.35 -6.00
N VAL A 28 -18.33 -20.80 -4.93
CA VAL A 28 -18.53 -20.29 -3.57
C VAL A 28 -17.21 -20.30 -2.82
N SER A 29 -16.93 -19.20 -2.12
CA SER A 29 -15.86 -19.15 -1.13
C SER A 29 -16.32 -18.41 0.12
N VAL A 30 -15.63 -18.70 1.24
CA VAL A 30 -15.80 -18.01 2.52
C VAL A 30 -14.44 -17.48 2.93
N LEU A 31 -14.34 -16.18 3.16
CA LEU A 31 -13.21 -15.53 3.79
C LEU A 31 -13.57 -15.18 5.23
N GLY A 32 -12.85 -15.72 6.21
CA GLY A 32 -12.89 -15.28 7.60
C GLY A 32 -11.74 -14.35 7.90
N VAL A 33 -12.00 -13.26 8.61
CA VAL A 33 -11.03 -12.23 8.98
C VAL A 33 -11.07 -12.04 10.49
N ASP A 34 -9.90 -11.99 11.14
CA ASP A 34 -9.72 -11.57 12.53
C ASP A 34 -8.45 -10.71 12.58
N ILE A 35 -8.66 -9.39 12.65
CA ILE A 35 -7.60 -8.38 12.73
C ILE A 35 -7.67 -7.71 14.08
N LYS A 36 -6.56 -7.75 14.82
CA LYS A 36 -6.39 -7.07 16.09
C LYS A 36 -5.39 -5.95 15.92
N THR A 37 -5.78 -4.77 16.38
CA THR A 37 -4.90 -3.62 16.35
C THR A 37 -4.78 -3.01 17.74
N SER A 38 -3.58 -2.58 18.08
CA SER A 38 -3.30 -1.80 19.29
C SER A 38 -2.41 -0.63 18.93
N GLY A 39 -2.51 0.44 19.70
CA GLY A 39 -1.72 1.64 19.46
C GLY A 39 -1.37 2.38 20.73
N VAL A 40 -0.19 2.98 20.72
CA VAL A 40 0.29 3.92 21.73
C VAL A 40 0.59 5.23 21.03
N ARG A 41 0.18 6.34 21.62
CA ARG A 41 0.50 7.68 21.14
C ARG A 41 0.84 8.58 22.32
N VAL A 42 1.96 9.26 22.20
CA VAL A 42 2.45 10.22 23.19
C VAL A 42 2.80 11.52 22.49
N ASP A 43 2.36 12.62 23.02
CA ASP A 43 2.84 13.94 22.66
C ASP A 43 3.25 14.72 23.94
N ARG A 44 3.64 15.97 23.79
CA ARG A 44 4.08 16.82 24.92
C ARG A 44 3.14 16.78 26.11
N ASN A 45 1.82 16.72 25.88
CA ASN A 45 0.79 16.93 26.90
C ASN A 45 -0.07 15.70 27.18
N THR A 46 -0.11 14.76 26.22
CA THR A 46 -1.04 13.62 26.31
C THR A 46 -0.35 12.29 26.04
N SER A 47 -0.91 11.25 26.61
CA SER A 47 -0.53 9.88 26.29
C SER A 47 -1.79 9.01 26.25
N ASN A 48 -1.90 8.20 25.20
CA ASN A 48 -3.03 7.33 24.95
C ASN A 48 -2.57 5.92 24.62
N ILE A 49 -3.30 4.93 25.11
CA ILE A 49 -3.19 3.53 24.71
C ILE A 49 -4.62 3.07 24.37
N GLY A 50 -4.75 2.31 23.31
CA GLY A 50 -6.06 1.76 22.96
C GLY A 50 -6.04 0.86 21.73
N PRO A 51 -7.19 0.22 21.44
CA PRO A 51 -7.36 -0.51 20.21
C PRO A 51 -7.27 0.45 19.03
N GLY A 52 -6.65 0.00 17.92
CA GLY A 52 -6.67 0.75 16.68
C GLY A 52 -8.03 0.67 15.98
N GLN A 53 -8.26 1.60 15.06
CA GLN A 53 -9.53 1.70 14.32
C GLN A 53 -9.79 0.53 13.35
N ASP A 54 -8.75 -0.21 12.95
CA ASP A 54 -8.84 -1.31 11.99
C ASP A 54 -9.02 -2.68 12.66
N THR A 55 -9.42 -2.72 13.93
CA THR A 55 -9.80 -3.98 14.60
C THR A 55 -11.07 -4.51 13.97
N GLU A 56 -11.02 -5.73 13.45
CA GLU A 56 -12.11 -6.33 12.69
C GLU A 56 -12.21 -7.83 12.93
N CYS A 57 -13.44 -8.35 13.00
CA CYS A 57 -13.72 -9.77 12.98
C CYS A 57 -15.03 -10.03 12.22
N GLY A 58 -15.00 -10.99 11.30
CA GLY A 58 -16.18 -11.33 10.50
C GLY A 58 -15.87 -12.21 9.30
N PHE A 59 -16.90 -12.43 8.47
CA PHE A 59 -16.82 -13.32 7.31
C PHE A 59 -17.43 -12.67 6.07
N VAL A 60 -16.91 -13.06 4.91
CA VAL A 60 -17.48 -12.73 3.61
C VAL A 60 -17.69 -14.01 2.83
N VAL A 61 -18.92 -14.24 2.39
CA VAL A 61 -19.25 -15.30 1.44
C VAL A 61 -19.28 -14.68 0.06
N LYS A 62 -18.44 -15.17 -0.85
CA LYS A 62 -18.40 -14.75 -2.26
C LYS A 62 -18.97 -15.87 -3.13
N MET A 63 -19.91 -15.53 -3.99
CA MET A 63 -20.61 -16.46 -4.88
C MET A 63 -20.65 -15.91 -6.29
N HIS A 64 -20.65 -16.81 -7.30
CA HIS A 64 -20.91 -16.42 -8.68
C HIS A 64 -22.35 -16.81 -9.06
N ASN A 65 -23.18 -15.81 -9.42
CA ASN A 65 -24.60 -15.99 -9.68
C ASN A 65 -24.94 -16.34 -11.17
N GLY A 66 -23.92 -16.76 -11.94
CA GLY A 66 -24.05 -17.01 -13.38
C GLY A 66 -23.55 -15.86 -14.25
N THR A 67 -23.60 -14.61 -13.76
CA THR A 67 -23.21 -13.41 -14.51
C THR A 67 -22.08 -12.64 -13.81
N VAL A 68 -22.20 -12.44 -12.49
CA VAL A 68 -21.25 -11.65 -11.69
C VAL A 68 -20.97 -12.29 -10.34
N PHE A 69 -19.91 -11.87 -9.70
CA PHE A 69 -19.67 -12.19 -8.31
C PHE A 69 -20.56 -11.35 -7.40
N CYS A 70 -21.20 -12.03 -6.44
CA CYS A 70 -21.96 -11.44 -5.35
C CYS A 70 -21.26 -11.73 -4.03
N GLU A 71 -21.38 -10.83 -3.07
CA GLU A 71 -20.78 -10.99 -1.73
C GLU A 71 -21.85 -10.80 -0.66
N TYR A 72 -21.75 -11.59 0.42
CA TYR A 72 -22.60 -11.53 1.58
C TYR A 72 -21.76 -11.48 2.84
N SER A 73 -21.89 -10.43 3.64
CA SER A 73 -21.11 -10.21 4.87
C SER A 73 -21.83 -10.80 6.08
N LEU A 74 -21.09 -11.41 6.98
CA LEU A 74 -21.56 -12.01 8.23
C LEU A 74 -20.65 -11.62 9.37
N ASP A 75 -21.21 -11.32 10.52
CA ASP A 75 -20.43 -11.09 11.75
C ASP A 75 -19.96 -12.42 12.38
N ASP A 76 -20.73 -13.49 12.20
CA ASP A 76 -20.40 -14.85 12.66
C ASP A 76 -21.05 -15.92 11.77
N ILE A 77 -20.44 -17.10 11.74
CA ILE A 77 -21.00 -18.30 11.14
C ILE A 77 -21.26 -19.31 12.27
N SER A 78 -22.53 -19.49 12.63
CA SER A 78 -22.94 -20.39 13.72
C SER A 78 -24.39 -20.85 13.60
N GLY A 79 -24.77 -21.87 14.35
CA GLY A 79 -26.15 -22.38 14.40
C GLY A 79 -26.49 -23.32 13.26
N ASP A 80 -27.68 -23.19 12.70
CA ASP A 80 -28.18 -24.03 11.61
C ASP A 80 -27.58 -23.58 10.27
N ILE A 81 -26.48 -24.22 9.87
CA ILE A 81 -25.75 -23.88 8.62
C ILE A 81 -26.62 -24.09 7.38
N PRO A 82 -27.42 -25.17 7.21
CA PRO A 82 -28.37 -25.28 6.13
C PRO A 82 -29.35 -24.10 6.03
N ALA A 83 -29.96 -23.71 7.14
CA ALA A 83 -30.90 -22.57 7.16
C ALA A 83 -30.18 -21.24 6.82
N LEU A 84 -28.93 -21.06 7.25
CA LEU A 84 -28.11 -19.91 6.87
C LEU A 84 -27.82 -19.90 5.38
N ALA A 85 -27.46 -21.04 4.80
CA ALA A 85 -27.20 -21.19 3.37
C ALA A 85 -28.44 -20.84 2.52
N GLU A 86 -29.61 -21.34 2.88
CA GLU A 86 -30.88 -21.00 2.21
C GLU A 86 -31.19 -19.50 2.28
N LYS A 87 -30.99 -18.88 3.43
CA LYS A 87 -31.15 -17.43 3.62
C LYS A 87 -30.22 -16.64 2.68
N ILE A 88 -28.95 -17.03 2.59
CA ILE A 88 -27.97 -16.39 1.70
C ILE A 88 -28.36 -16.61 0.25
N ALA A 89 -28.66 -17.84 -0.14
CA ALA A 89 -29.07 -18.16 -1.53
C ALA A 89 -30.32 -17.38 -1.95
N ALA A 90 -31.31 -17.25 -1.09
CA ALA A 90 -32.53 -16.49 -1.36
C ALA A 90 -32.30 -14.97 -1.50
N SER A 91 -31.19 -14.44 -0.97
CA SER A 91 -30.82 -13.02 -1.06
C SER A 91 -30.12 -12.65 -2.39
N VAL A 92 -29.67 -13.65 -3.16
CA VAL A 92 -28.91 -13.47 -4.40
C VAL A 92 -29.76 -13.90 -5.59
N ALA A 93 -30.05 -12.96 -6.50
CA ALA A 93 -30.72 -13.28 -7.77
C ALA A 93 -29.75 -14.08 -8.65
N TYR A 94 -30.14 -15.30 -9.02
CA TYR A 94 -29.41 -16.13 -9.96
C TYR A 94 -29.84 -15.86 -11.39
N ASP A 95 -28.89 -15.54 -12.26
CA ASP A 95 -29.15 -15.35 -13.69
C ASP A 95 -28.68 -16.56 -14.50
N HIS A 96 -29.62 -17.36 -14.96
CA HIS A 96 -29.36 -18.53 -15.77
C HIS A 96 -29.09 -18.23 -17.26
N SER A 97 -29.25 -16.97 -17.69
CA SER A 97 -29.18 -16.59 -19.11
C SER A 97 -27.77 -16.41 -19.64
N ASN A 98 -26.77 -16.18 -18.74
CA ASN A 98 -25.35 -15.93 -19.08
C ASN A 98 -24.44 -16.74 -18.17
N THR A 99 -24.14 -17.97 -18.56
CA THR A 99 -23.04 -18.71 -17.94
C THR A 99 -21.70 -18.21 -18.48
N ILE A 100 -21.10 -17.21 -17.84
CA ILE A 100 -19.66 -16.97 -17.99
C ILE A 100 -18.99 -18.19 -17.37
N GLY A 101 -18.17 -18.88 -18.18
CA GLY A 101 -17.47 -20.06 -17.70
C GLY A 101 -16.61 -19.76 -16.48
N VAL A 102 -17.02 -20.24 -15.32
CA VAL A 102 -16.26 -20.18 -14.05
C VAL A 102 -15.03 -21.11 -14.10
N SER A 103 -14.84 -21.82 -15.24
CA SER A 103 -13.77 -22.80 -15.48
C SER A 103 -12.34 -22.23 -15.49
N THR A 104 -12.19 -20.90 -15.41
CA THR A 104 -10.88 -20.24 -15.38
C THR A 104 -10.46 -19.78 -13.98
N LEU A 105 -11.28 -20.06 -12.95
CA LEU A 105 -10.93 -19.69 -11.58
C LEU A 105 -9.78 -20.56 -11.08
N PRO A 106 -8.78 -19.98 -10.38
CA PRO A 106 -7.72 -20.72 -9.75
C PRO A 106 -8.27 -21.44 -8.50
N ASP A 107 -8.99 -22.54 -8.72
CA ASP A 107 -9.54 -23.40 -7.69
C ASP A 107 -8.82 -24.76 -7.68
N GLU A 108 -7.53 -24.74 -8.01
CA GLU A 108 -6.69 -25.92 -7.86
C GLU A 108 -6.65 -26.35 -6.40
N PRO A 109 -6.73 -27.67 -6.09
CA PRO A 109 -6.71 -28.14 -4.73
C PRO A 109 -5.48 -27.68 -3.96
N LEU A 110 -5.68 -26.95 -2.88
CA LEU A 110 -4.60 -26.45 -2.02
C LEU A 110 -5.07 -26.36 -0.56
N VAL A 111 -4.37 -27.10 0.32
CA VAL A 111 -4.56 -27.00 1.77
C VAL A 111 -3.24 -26.55 2.38
N GLN A 112 -3.21 -25.31 2.90
CA GLN A 112 -1.97 -24.76 3.41
C GLN A 112 -2.20 -23.69 4.49
N ASP A 113 -1.43 -23.80 5.56
CA ASP A 113 -1.30 -22.80 6.62
C ASP A 113 -0.02 -22.00 6.39
N PHE A 114 -0.17 -20.68 6.27
CA PHE A 114 0.93 -19.74 6.09
C PHE A 114 1.19 -18.98 7.37
N VAL A 115 2.41 -18.95 7.83
CA VAL A 115 2.84 -18.17 9.00
C VAL A 115 4.09 -17.39 8.65
N ARG A 116 4.05 -16.08 8.84
CA ARG A 116 5.27 -15.29 8.88
C ARG A 116 5.81 -15.33 10.29
N ALA A 117 7.02 -15.87 10.44
CA ALA A 117 7.68 -15.91 11.75
C ALA A 117 7.74 -14.49 12.33
N HIS A 118 7.20 -14.33 13.53
CA HIS A 118 7.24 -13.07 14.26
C HIS A 118 8.05 -13.29 15.52
N ASP A 119 9.15 -12.57 15.64
CA ASP A 119 9.66 -12.23 16.95
C ASP A 119 8.80 -11.08 17.50
N LEU A 120 7.59 -11.42 17.91
CA LEU A 120 6.89 -10.55 18.83
C LEU A 120 7.60 -10.73 20.17
N ALA A 121 8.64 -9.91 20.40
CA ALA A 121 9.06 -9.72 21.77
C ALA A 121 7.82 -9.34 22.56
N ASP A 122 7.58 -10.00 23.69
CA ASP A 122 6.43 -9.78 24.55
C ASP A 122 6.56 -8.42 25.24
N TYR A 123 6.37 -7.33 24.46
CA TYR A 123 6.26 -5.99 25.03
C TYR A 123 4.85 -5.76 25.54
N THR A 124 4.76 -5.38 26.81
CA THR A 124 3.50 -4.92 27.38
C THR A 124 3.17 -3.50 26.93
N ASP A 125 1.89 -3.14 26.96
CA ASP A 125 1.44 -1.77 26.68
C ASP A 125 2.17 -0.72 27.53
N ALA A 126 2.50 -1.05 28.79
CA ALA A 126 3.28 -0.18 29.66
C ALA A 126 4.69 0.08 29.13
N GLN A 127 5.38 -0.96 28.67
CA GLN A 127 6.73 -0.83 28.09
C GLN A 127 6.71 -0.02 26.80
N LEU A 128 5.71 -0.21 25.94
CA LEU A 128 5.55 0.56 24.71
C LEU A 128 5.21 2.03 25.02
N LEU A 129 4.39 2.28 26.04
CA LEU A 129 4.10 3.63 26.50
C LEU A 129 5.36 4.33 27.03
N ASP A 130 6.15 3.64 27.85
CA ASP A 130 7.37 4.19 28.42
C ASP A 130 8.39 4.49 27.31
N PHE A 131 8.55 3.59 26.34
CA PHE A 131 9.36 3.85 25.15
C PHE A 131 8.91 5.14 24.43
N CYS A 132 7.62 5.28 24.13
CA CYS A 132 7.10 6.47 23.44
C CYS A 132 7.34 7.75 24.25
N LYS A 133 7.19 7.70 25.59
CA LYS A 133 7.49 8.84 26.48
C LYS A 133 8.98 9.21 26.45
N GLU A 134 9.85 8.21 26.50
CA GLU A 134 11.31 8.42 26.44
C GLU A 134 11.70 9.08 25.11
N GLN A 135 11.19 8.55 23.98
CA GLN A 135 11.47 9.11 22.66
C GLN A 135 10.90 10.51 22.48
N CYS A 136 9.69 10.77 22.96
CA CYS A 136 9.06 12.10 22.91
C CYS A 136 9.88 13.11 23.75
N THR A 137 10.29 12.74 24.95
CA THR A 137 11.10 13.58 25.83
C THR A 137 12.48 13.84 25.23
N ALA A 138 13.13 12.80 24.70
CA ALA A 138 14.43 12.92 24.04
C ALA A 138 14.36 13.87 22.83
N LEU A 139 13.32 13.74 21.99
CA LEU A 139 13.10 14.60 20.84
C LEU A 139 12.89 16.06 21.25
N LEU A 140 12.01 16.31 22.24
CA LEU A 140 11.74 17.65 22.76
C LEU A 140 12.99 18.30 23.37
N GLY A 141 13.90 17.52 23.91
CA GLY A 141 15.18 18.01 24.46
C GLY A 141 16.25 18.38 23.42
N LYS A 142 16.06 18.01 22.13
CA LYS A 142 17.04 18.28 21.07
C LYS A 142 17.01 19.70 20.51
N SER A 143 15.89 20.42 20.64
CA SER A 143 15.76 21.78 20.12
C SER A 143 14.71 22.59 20.86
N GLU A 144 15.07 23.84 21.21
CA GLU A 144 14.14 24.82 21.79
C GLU A 144 13.08 25.29 20.78
N ASN A 145 13.32 25.07 19.49
CA ASN A 145 12.39 25.39 18.40
C ASN A 145 11.21 24.41 18.30
N LEU A 146 11.24 23.26 19.00
CA LEU A 146 10.15 22.30 19.03
C LEU A 146 8.98 22.79 19.89
N LEU A 147 7.87 23.10 19.23
CA LEU A 147 6.61 23.43 19.89
C LEU A 147 5.93 22.16 20.45
N ASN A 148 5.97 21.09 19.67
CA ASN A 148 5.46 19.78 20.06
C ASN A 148 6.24 18.67 19.35
N ALA A 149 6.25 17.51 19.97
CA ALA A 149 6.70 16.25 19.38
C ALA A 149 5.65 15.18 19.65
N MET A 150 5.43 14.30 18.69
CA MET A 150 4.56 13.15 18.85
C MET A 150 5.31 11.88 18.47
N VAL A 151 5.13 10.86 19.29
CA VAL A 151 5.61 9.50 19.02
C VAL A 151 4.42 8.56 19.08
N SER A 152 4.24 7.77 18.04
CA SER A 152 3.18 6.76 18.03
C SER A 152 3.69 5.42 17.52
N LEU A 153 3.16 4.36 18.11
CA LEU A 153 3.33 2.98 17.67
C LEU A 153 1.96 2.40 17.36
N ARG A 154 1.86 1.64 16.29
CA ARG A 154 0.67 0.88 15.94
C ARG A 154 1.07 -0.52 15.56
N GLN A 155 0.46 -1.50 16.20
CA GLN A 155 0.60 -2.92 15.90
C GLN A 155 -0.68 -3.44 15.27
N MET A 156 -0.54 -4.30 14.28
CA MET A 156 -1.64 -5.01 13.64
C MET A 156 -1.29 -6.49 13.56
N GLU A 157 -2.18 -7.32 14.07
CA GLU A 157 -2.14 -8.78 13.94
C GLU A 157 -3.24 -9.21 13.00
N VAL A 158 -2.87 -9.94 11.94
CA VAL A 158 -3.82 -10.37 10.92
C VAL A 158 -3.90 -11.90 10.90
N SER A 159 -5.09 -12.43 11.08
CA SER A 159 -5.43 -13.82 10.77
C SER A 159 -6.53 -13.85 9.72
N LYS A 160 -6.33 -14.61 8.65
CA LYS A 160 -7.36 -14.85 7.63
C LYS A 160 -7.49 -16.35 7.34
N LEU A 161 -8.73 -16.79 7.17
CA LEU A 161 -9.10 -18.14 6.77
C LEU A 161 -9.86 -18.06 5.45
N PHE A 162 -9.42 -18.77 4.42
CA PHE A 162 -10.11 -18.87 3.15
C PHE A 162 -10.51 -20.31 2.87
N ILE A 163 -11.79 -20.53 2.59
CA ILE A 163 -12.37 -21.83 2.26
C ILE A 163 -13.13 -21.73 0.95
N SER A 164 -12.80 -22.59 -0.02
CA SER A 164 -13.61 -22.84 -1.20
C SER A 164 -13.87 -24.34 -1.34
N GLU A 165 -14.41 -24.79 -2.46
CA GLU A 165 -14.63 -26.21 -2.72
C GLU A 165 -13.33 -27.03 -2.68
N HIS A 166 -12.23 -26.44 -3.19
CA HIS A 166 -10.95 -27.14 -3.35
C HIS A 166 -9.81 -26.51 -2.54
N ARG A 167 -10.03 -25.33 -1.93
CA ARG A 167 -9.01 -24.61 -1.17
C ARG A 167 -9.35 -24.47 0.29
N GLU A 168 -8.36 -24.70 1.13
CA GLU A 168 -8.37 -24.37 2.53
C GLU A 168 -7.04 -23.69 2.88
N LEU A 169 -7.08 -22.37 3.01
CA LEU A 169 -5.89 -21.56 3.25
C LEU A 169 -6.04 -20.83 4.57
N SER A 170 -5.00 -20.77 5.35
CA SER A 170 -4.92 -19.84 6.47
C SER A 170 -3.65 -19.02 6.41
N GLN A 171 -3.71 -17.77 6.88
CA GLN A 171 -2.52 -16.94 7.02
C GLN A 171 -2.54 -16.20 8.34
N ASN A 172 -1.34 -16.04 8.91
CA ASN A 172 -1.10 -15.25 10.10
C ASN A 172 0.19 -14.46 9.95
N TYR A 173 0.09 -13.15 10.13
CA TYR A 173 1.22 -12.22 10.09
C TYR A 173 0.95 -10.96 10.92
N SER A 174 2.00 -10.20 11.25
CA SER A 174 1.90 -8.91 11.91
C SER A 174 2.49 -7.80 11.06
N TRP A 175 2.14 -6.60 11.46
CA TRP A 175 2.69 -5.37 10.93
C TRP A 175 2.78 -4.34 12.05
N VAL A 176 3.90 -3.64 12.13
CA VAL A 176 4.14 -2.59 13.11
C VAL A 176 4.58 -1.32 12.40
N ASN A 177 3.97 -0.23 12.78
CA ASN A 177 4.31 1.10 12.31
C ASN A 177 4.67 1.99 13.50
N GLY A 178 5.82 2.65 13.43
CA GLY A 178 6.25 3.70 14.35
C GLY A 178 6.33 5.02 13.61
N VAL A 179 5.86 6.11 14.22
CA VAL A 179 5.89 7.44 13.62
C VAL A 179 6.40 8.45 14.63
N LEU A 180 7.32 9.31 14.17
CA LEU A 180 7.75 10.54 14.83
C LEU A 180 7.16 11.72 14.07
N VAL A 181 6.65 12.71 14.79
CA VAL A 181 6.22 13.99 14.21
C VAL A 181 6.83 15.12 15.02
N ALA A 182 7.34 16.14 14.35
CA ALA A 182 7.82 17.37 14.93
C ALA A 182 6.97 18.56 14.46
N ILE A 183 6.48 19.37 15.40
CA ILE A 183 5.97 20.70 15.13
C ILE A 183 7.06 21.68 15.53
N TYR A 184 7.62 22.35 14.56
CA TYR A 184 8.86 23.12 14.70
C TYR A 184 8.65 24.57 14.29
N ARG A 185 9.23 25.52 15.05
CA ARG A 185 9.13 26.95 14.77
C ARG A 185 10.50 27.58 14.66
N GLU A 186 10.79 28.16 13.52
CA GLU A 186 12.00 28.95 13.28
C GLU A 186 11.72 29.97 12.16
N ASN A 187 12.44 31.11 12.17
CA ASN A 187 12.29 32.17 11.16
C ASN A 187 10.83 32.62 10.95
N ASP A 188 10.05 32.76 12.03
CA ASP A 188 8.62 33.09 12.04
C ASP A 188 7.71 32.10 11.27
N LYS A 189 8.24 30.95 10.87
CA LYS A 189 7.49 29.86 10.27
C LYS A 189 7.23 28.75 11.29
N VAL A 190 6.04 28.16 11.19
CA VAL A 190 5.71 26.92 11.90
C VAL A 190 5.51 25.83 10.86
N VAL A 191 6.29 24.77 10.97
CA VAL A 191 6.28 23.64 10.03
C VAL A 191 6.05 22.33 10.76
N GLN A 192 5.65 21.32 10.01
CA GLN A 192 5.55 19.95 10.47
C GLN A 192 6.44 19.07 9.61
N SER A 193 7.18 18.18 10.26
CA SER A 193 7.89 17.08 9.62
C SER A 193 7.50 15.76 10.27
N TYR A 194 7.70 14.66 9.56
CA TYR A 194 7.47 13.32 10.09
C TYR A 194 8.54 12.34 9.58
N GLU A 195 8.79 11.31 10.36
CA GLU A 195 9.59 10.14 10.00
C GLU A 195 8.91 8.88 10.50
N SER A 196 9.17 7.75 9.85
CA SER A 196 8.56 6.49 10.22
C SER A 196 9.50 5.31 10.13
N ALA A 197 9.15 4.26 10.89
CA ALA A 197 9.75 2.94 10.82
C ALA A 197 8.62 1.91 10.67
N ASN A 198 8.80 0.95 9.77
CA ASN A 198 7.78 -0.01 9.40
C ASN A 198 8.37 -1.42 9.27
N HIS A 199 7.95 -2.34 10.13
CA HIS A 199 8.44 -3.72 10.14
C HIS A 199 7.33 -4.71 10.51
N HIS A 200 7.62 -5.99 10.33
CA HIS A 200 6.76 -7.08 10.82
C HIS A 200 7.02 -7.40 12.30
N CYS A 201 8.11 -6.93 12.86
CA CYS A 201 8.53 -7.12 14.24
C CYS A 201 8.56 -5.79 14.98
N ILE A 202 8.01 -5.76 16.21
CA ILE A 202 8.02 -4.56 17.05
C ILE A 202 9.44 -4.15 17.45
N ALA A 203 10.33 -5.12 17.72
CA ALA A 203 11.70 -4.85 18.13
C ALA A 203 12.48 -4.05 17.08
N ASP A 204 12.26 -4.33 15.80
CA ASP A 204 12.90 -3.62 14.68
C ASP A 204 12.44 -2.17 14.61
N VAL A 205 11.14 -1.91 14.83
CA VAL A 205 10.60 -0.55 14.89
C VAL A 205 11.17 0.22 16.07
N LEU A 206 11.25 -0.42 17.26
CA LEU A 206 11.83 0.23 18.45
C LEU A 206 13.33 0.53 18.29
N ALA A 207 14.05 -0.28 17.52
CA ALA A 207 15.47 -0.06 17.24
C ALA A 207 15.67 1.04 16.18
N GLU A 208 14.84 1.07 15.12
CA GLU A 208 15.01 2.02 14.02
C GLU A 208 14.48 3.42 14.35
N LEU A 209 13.32 3.54 15.00
CA LEU A 209 12.63 4.81 15.18
C LEU A 209 13.49 5.91 15.85
N PRO A 210 14.30 5.63 16.89
CA PRO A 210 15.17 6.62 17.48
C PRO A 210 16.22 7.20 16.52
N THR A 211 16.67 6.41 15.54
CA THR A 211 17.69 6.82 14.57
C THR A 211 17.20 7.88 13.59
N LYS A 212 15.87 8.02 13.48
CA LYS A 212 15.20 8.98 12.57
C LYS A 212 15.10 10.41 13.14
N GLN A 213 15.37 10.62 14.43
CA GLN A 213 15.13 11.91 15.08
C GLN A 213 15.97 13.04 14.48
N GLU A 214 17.24 12.79 14.12
CA GLU A 214 18.11 13.81 13.52
C GLU A 214 17.60 14.22 12.13
N LYS A 215 17.23 13.24 11.29
CA LYS A 215 16.65 13.51 9.97
C LYS A 215 15.34 14.31 10.10
N LEU A 216 14.46 13.93 11.05
CA LEU A 216 13.21 14.63 11.33
C LEU A 216 13.43 16.14 11.59
N LEU A 217 14.41 16.47 12.46
CA LEU A 217 14.73 17.86 12.80
C LEU A 217 15.41 18.59 11.64
N HIS A 218 16.29 17.92 10.89
CA HIS A 218 16.90 18.48 9.71
C HIS A 218 15.86 18.87 8.65
N VAL A 219 14.89 17.99 8.36
CA VAL A 219 13.78 18.28 7.44
C VAL A 219 12.96 19.46 7.96
N ALA A 220 12.60 19.50 9.24
CA ALA A 220 11.88 20.63 9.82
C ALA A 220 12.65 21.96 9.66
N HIS A 221 13.96 21.96 9.86
CA HIS A 221 14.80 23.14 9.64
C HIS A 221 14.81 23.55 8.17
N CYS A 222 15.02 22.63 7.23
CA CYS A 222 14.97 22.92 5.79
C CYS A 222 13.62 23.57 5.36
N LEU A 223 12.51 23.07 5.89
CA LEU A 223 11.18 23.62 5.63
C LEU A 223 11.04 25.07 6.12
N THR A 224 11.68 25.44 7.23
CA THR A 224 11.66 26.83 7.70
C THR A 224 12.46 27.80 6.82
N LEU A 225 13.50 27.29 6.15
CA LEU A 225 14.31 28.07 5.20
C LEU A 225 13.68 28.15 3.80
N ALA A 226 12.80 27.22 3.47
CA ALA A 226 12.27 27.06 2.13
C ALA A 226 11.46 28.30 1.66
N SER A 227 11.58 28.59 0.37
CA SER A 227 10.79 29.60 -0.35
C SER A 227 9.89 28.91 -1.41
N PRO A 228 8.84 29.60 -1.91
CA PRO A 228 8.07 29.08 -3.03
C PRO A 228 8.96 28.84 -4.26
N ILE A 229 8.70 27.75 -4.99
CA ILE A 229 9.38 27.46 -6.25
C ILE A 229 8.83 28.35 -7.37
N GLU A 230 9.70 28.78 -8.31
CA GLU A 230 9.24 29.39 -9.55
C GLU A 230 8.65 28.32 -10.47
N PRO A 231 7.41 28.48 -10.98
CA PRO A 231 6.81 27.51 -11.89
C PRO A 231 7.62 27.36 -13.19
N GLY A 232 7.93 26.11 -13.54
CA GLY A 232 8.75 25.85 -14.74
C GLY A 232 8.87 24.36 -15.04
N VAL A 233 9.60 24.03 -16.10
CA VAL A 233 9.99 22.65 -16.44
C VAL A 233 11.46 22.49 -16.11
N TYR A 234 11.76 21.52 -15.25
CA TYR A 234 13.09 21.31 -14.67
C TYR A 234 13.58 19.88 -14.87
N ASP A 235 14.89 19.71 -14.88
CA ASP A 235 15.51 18.42 -14.60
C ASP A 235 15.43 18.17 -13.09
N VAL A 236 14.92 17.01 -12.72
CA VAL A 236 14.58 16.68 -11.33
C VAL A 236 15.15 15.34 -10.97
N ILE A 237 15.71 15.24 -9.77
CA ILE A 237 15.98 13.96 -9.12
C ILE A 237 14.92 13.74 -8.04
N THR A 238 14.24 12.62 -8.08
CA THR A 238 13.29 12.20 -7.04
C THR A 238 14.02 11.34 -6.01
N ASP A 239 13.77 11.55 -4.74
CA ASP A 239 14.19 10.58 -3.72
C ASP A 239 13.34 9.30 -3.80
N PRO A 240 13.70 8.22 -3.10
CA PRO A 240 12.93 6.99 -3.11
C PRO A 240 11.46 7.14 -2.68
N THR A 241 11.11 8.12 -1.85
CA THR A 241 9.72 8.33 -1.39
C THR A 241 8.88 8.97 -2.49
N ILE A 242 9.42 9.98 -3.20
CA ILE A 242 8.77 10.58 -4.38
C ILE A 242 8.70 9.59 -5.52
N THR A 243 9.74 8.78 -5.73
CA THR A 243 9.73 7.69 -6.72
C THR A 243 8.62 6.69 -6.43
N GLY A 244 8.44 6.31 -5.15
CA GLY A 244 7.33 5.46 -4.72
C GLY A 244 5.97 6.08 -5.00
N LEU A 245 5.80 7.37 -4.70
CA LEU A 245 4.57 8.10 -5.03
C LEU A 245 4.32 8.13 -6.55
N ILE A 246 5.35 8.30 -7.37
CA ILE A 246 5.22 8.21 -8.83
C ILE A 246 4.79 6.79 -9.24
N ALA A 247 5.40 5.74 -8.68
CA ALA A 247 5.01 4.37 -8.98
C ALA A 247 3.53 4.12 -8.62
N HIS A 248 3.08 4.65 -7.48
CA HIS A 248 1.72 4.51 -6.99
C HIS A 248 0.73 5.33 -7.80
N GLU A 249 0.95 6.65 -7.92
CA GLU A 249 -0.01 7.58 -8.52
C GLU A 249 0.12 7.68 -10.03
N ALA A 250 1.35 7.68 -10.58
CA ALA A 250 1.51 7.85 -12.02
C ALA A 250 1.03 6.64 -12.82
N PHE A 251 1.15 5.44 -12.27
CA PHE A 251 0.88 4.25 -13.03
C PHE A 251 0.19 3.12 -12.26
N GLY A 252 0.31 3.10 -10.94
CA GLY A 252 -0.25 2.06 -10.10
C GLY A 252 -1.78 1.97 -10.20
N HIS A 253 -2.48 3.08 -10.00
CA HIS A 253 -3.93 3.16 -10.17
C HIS A 253 -4.35 2.92 -11.62
N GLY A 254 -3.56 3.37 -12.58
CA GLY A 254 -3.83 3.22 -14.00
C GLY A 254 -3.83 1.77 -14.48
N VAL A 255 -3.17 0.86 -13.77
CA VAL A 255 -3.07 -0.57 -14.13
C VAL A 255 -3.91 -1.50 -13.25
N GLU A 256 -4.75 -0.96 -12.37
CA GLU A 256 -5.76 -1.76 -11.66
C GLU A 256 -6.85 -2.22 -12.64
N MET A 257 -6.88 -3.51 -12.96
CA MET A 257 -7.64 -4.06 -14.10
C MET A 257 -9.17 -4.03 -13.92
N ASP A 258 -9.69 -3.78 -12.73
CA ASP A 258 -11.11 -3.47 -12.56
C ASP A 258 -11.50 -2.12 -13.21
N GLN A 259 -10.54 -1.21 -13.41
CA GLN A 259 -10.73 0.00 -14.21
C GLN A 259 -10.72 -0.32 -15.71
N PHE A 260 -9.96 -1.35 -16.16
CA PHE A 260 -10.02 -1.83 -17.55
C PHE A 260 -11.39 -2.38 -17.91
N VAL A 261 -12.00 -3.14 -17.00
CA VAL A 261 -13.38 -3.66 -17.14
C VAL A 261 -14.39 -2.51 -17.33
N LYS A 262 -14.20 -1.41 -16.64
CA LYS A 262 -15.10 -0.24 -16.65
C LYS A 262 -14.77 0.80 -17.72
N ASP A 263 -13.74 0.58 -18.56
CA ASP A 263 -13.19 1.54 -19.53
C ASP A 263 -12.82 2.89 -18.89
N ARG A 264 -12.20 2.83 -17.71
CA ARG A 264 -11.78 4.00 -16.90
C ARG A 264 -10.28 4.17 -16.78
N ALA A 265 -9.49 3.32 -17.45
CA ALA A 265 -8.02 3.44 -17.46
C ALA A 265 -7.49 3.36 -18.89
N LEU A 266 -6.79 4.40 -19.30
CA LEU A 266 -6.19 4.49 -20.63
C LEU A 266 -5.11 3.42 -20.86
N ALA A 267 -4.46 2.97 -19.78
CA ALA A 267 -3.44 1.92 -19.81
C ALA A 267 -3.90 0.63 -20.50
N LYS A 268 -5.20 0.32 -20.46
CA LYS A 268 -5.78 -0.82 -21.20
C LYS A 268 -5.39 -0.86 -22.68
N GLU A 269 -5.30 0.31 -23.33
CA GLU A 269 -4.96 0.44 -24.74
C GLU A 269 -3.45 0.36 -25.02
N TYR A 270 -2.64 0.39 -23.96
CA TYR A 270 -1.18 0.47 -24.05
C TYR A 270 -0.47 -0.81 -23.63
N VAL A 271 -1.19 -1.85 -23.28
CA VAL A 271 -0.60 -3.17 -23.02
C VAL A 271 0.16 -3.62 -24.27
N GLY A 272 1.43 -3.97 -24.10
CA GLY A 272 2.38 -4.31 -25.18
C GLY A 272 3.04 -3.10 -25.87
N LYS A 273 2.82 -1.87 -25.37
CA LYS A 273 3.40 -0.64 -25.94
C LYS A 273 4.35 0.06 -24.96
N TYR A 274 5.21 0.90 -25.49
CA TYR A 274 6.12 1.74 -24.68
C TYR A 274 5.32 2.82 -23.93
N VAL A 275 5.43 2.81 -22.61
CA VAL A 275 4.83 3.81 -21.69
C VAL A 275 5.89 4.56 -20.90
N ALA A 276 7.12 4.05 -20.84
CA ALA A 276 8.23 4.59 -20.08
C ALA A 276 9.54 4.53 -20.90
N SER A 277 10.61 5.10 -20.35
CA SER A 277 11.96 4.94 -20.88
C SER A 277 12.37 3.47 -20.90
N PRO A 278 13.14 2.99 -21.93
CA PRO A 278 13.56 1.59 -22.02
C PRO A 278 14.38 1.05 -20.84
N ILE A 279 14.96 1.93 -20.02
CA ILE A 279 15.67 1.54 -18.80
C ILE A 279 14.73 1.30 -17.60
N CYS A 280 13.44 1.58 -17.77
CA CYS A 280 12.46 1.56 -16.67
C CYS A 280 11.82 0.18 -16.54
N ASN A 281 11.85 -0.36 -15.32
CA ASN A 281 11.14 -1.56 -14.90
C ASN A 281 10.32 -1.26 -13.64
N MET A 282 9.10 -1.78 -13.55
CA MET A 282 8.18 -1.53 -12.43
C MET A 282 7.44 -2.81 -12.07
N ARG A 283 7.25 -3.04 -10.78
CA ARG A 283 6.53 -4.20 -10.23
C ARG A 283 5.44 -3.80 -9.24
N ASP A 284 4.48 -4.69 -9.10
CA ASP A 284 3.56 -4.74 -7.95
C ASP A 284 3.36 -6.19 -7.51
N GLY A 285 3.30 -6.43 -6.22
CA GLY A 285 2.95 -7.75 -5.69
C GLY A 285 3.18 -7.87 -4.19
N ALA A 286 2.30 -8.58 -3.51
CA ALA A 286 2.48 -8.87 -2.09
C ALA A 286 3.67 -9.80 -1.82
N ALA A 287 4.15 -10.51 -2.85
CA ALA A 287 5.36 -11.34 -2.82
C ALA A 287 6.58 -10.68 -3.50
N SER A 288 6.44 -9.51 -4.13
CA SER A 288 7.53 -8.84 -4.85
C SER A 288 8.68 -8.42 -3.93
N THR A 289 8.32 -7.99 -2.72
CA THR A 289 9.26 -7.61 -1.66
C THR A 289 8.56 -7.71 -0.31
N LEU A 290 9.34 -7.79 0.78
CA LEU A 290 8.78 -7.84 2.13
C LEU A 290 8.58 -6.41 2.67
N SER A 291 7.32 -5.96 2.72
CA SER A 291 6.95 -4.66 3.28
C SER A 291 5.51 -4.69 3.84
N ALA A 292 4.94 -3.53 4.14
CA ALA A 292 3.66 -3.37 4.84
C ALA A 292 2.48 -4.05 4.15
N ALA A 293 2.48 -4.14 2.82
CA ALA A 293 1.40 -4.75 2.05
C ALA A 293 1.67 -6.22 1.67
N SER A 294 2.63 -6.88 2.33
CA SER A 294 2.95 -8.28 2.09
C SER A 294 2.01 -9.22 2.85
N TYR A 295 1.44 -10.17 2.15
CA TYR A 295 0.61 -11.26 2.65
C TYR A 295 0.90 -12.53 1.85
N PHE A 296 0.23 -13.65 2.16
CA PHE A 296 0.43 -14.92 1.45
C PHE A 296 -0.65 -15.20 0.40
N PHE A 297 -1.87 -14.74 0.64
CA PHE A 297 -2.98 -14.78 -0.32
C PHE A 297 -3.89 -13.57 -0.10
N ASP A 298 -4.54 -13.13 -1.17
CA ASP A 298 -5.46 -12.00 -1.14
C ASP A 298 -6.86 -12.37 -0.59
N ASP A 299 -7.78 -11.44 -0.60
CA ASP A 299 -9.13 -11.64 -0.05
C ASP A 299 -10.04 -12.48 -0.97
N ASP A 300 -9.53 -12.90 -2.11
CA ASP A 300 -10.17 -13.83 -3.05
C ASP A 300 -9.54 -15.23 -3.01
N GLY A 301 -8.57 -15.47 -2.09
CA GLY A 301 -7.87 -16.75 -1.95
C GLY A 301 -6.84 -17.01 -3.05
N VAL A 302 -6.44 -15.98 -3.80
CA VAL A 302 -5.37 -16.04 -4.79
C VAL A 302 -4.02 -15.86 -4.10
N LEU A 303 -3.06 -16.74 -4.36
CA LEU A 303 -1.73 -16.60 -3.78
C LEU A 303 -1.08 -15.29 -4.18
N ALA A 304 -0.32 -14.71 -3.27
CA ALA A 304 0.41 -13.46 -3.48
C ALA A 304 1.31 -13.55 -4.71
N GLY A 305 1.16 -12.57 -5.61
CA GLY A 305 1.92 -12.48 -6.84
C GLY A 305 3.14 -11.57 -6.73
N ASP A 306 3.96 -11.65 -7.77
CA ASP A 306 5.03 -10.71 -8.12
C ASP A 306 4.84 -10.34 -9.59
N THR A 307 4.09 -9.29 -9.85
CA THR A 307 3.65 -8.91 -11.20
C THR A 307 4.59 -7.87 -11.78
N GLN A 308 5.25 -8.19 -12.89
CA GLN A 308 5.95 -7.21 -13.71
C GLN A 308 4.92 -6.33 -14.42
N ILE A 309 4.89 -5.05 -14.10
CA ILE A 309 3.98 -4.06 -14.72
C ILE A 309 4.63 -3.45 -15.96
N ILE A 310 5.80 -2.87 -15.79
CA ILE A 310 6.62 -2.33 -16.88
C ILE A 310 7.88 -3.16 -16.98
N LYS A 311 8.21 -3.59 -18.19
CA LYS A 311 9.46 -4.26 -18.52
C LYS A 311 10.13 -3.57 -19.69
N ASP A 312 11.36 -3.09 -19.47
CA ASP A 312 12.14 -2.38 -20.50
C ASP A 312 11.33 -1.25 -21.16
N GLY A 313 10.58 -0.49 -20.35
CA GLY A 313 9.72 0.60 -20.77
C GLY A 313 8.36 0.20 -21.36
N ILE A 314 8.09 -1.08 -21.55
CA ILE A 314 6.84 -1.60 -22.13
C ILE A 314 5.88 -2.00 -21.02
N LEU A 315 4.62 -1.57 -21.10
CA LEU A 315 3.55 -2.07 -20.24
C LEU A 315 3.24 -3.52 -20.62
N VAL A 316 3.50 -4.46 -19.70
CA VAL A 316 3.33 -5.90 -19.99
C VAL A 316 2.13 -6.51 -19.26
N ALA A 317 1.74 -5.96 -18.09
CA ALA A 317 0.61 -6.46 -17.32
C ALA A 317 -0.04 -5.36 -16.46
N GLY A 318 -1.26 -5.60 -16.01
CA GLY A 318 -1.90 -4.90 -14.90
C GLY A 318 -2.05 -5.82 -13.70
N ILE A 319 -2.59 -5.30 -12.61
CA ILE A 319 -2.94 -6.04 -11.39
C ILE A 319 -4.44 -6.26 -11.31
N SER A 320 -4.86 -7.44 -10.83
CA SER A 320 -6.27 -7.85 -10.86
C SER A 320 -6.72 -8.53 -9.56
N ASP A 321 -7.99 -8.34 -9.25
CA ASP A 321 -8.78 -9.19 -8.37
C ASP A 321 -9.41 -10.34 -9.16
N LEU A 322 -10.02 -11.29 -8.47
CA LEU A 322 -10.69 -12.43 -9.12
C LEU A 322 -11.78 -12.01 -10.10
N ALA A 323 -12.56 -10.98 -9.74
CA ALA A 323 -13.70 -10.54 -10.57
C ALA A 323 -13.22 -9.90 -11.88
N SER A 324 -12.26 -9.00 -11.84
CA SER A 324 -11.70 -8.36 -13.04
C SER A 324 -10.94 -9.34 -13.93
N ALA A 325 -10.15 -10.24 -13.32
CA ALA A 325 -9.44 -11.28 -14.05
C ALA A 325 -10.42 -12.19 -14.83
N THR A 326 -11.49 -12.65 -14.17
CA THR A 326 -12.52 -13.47 -14.81
C THR A 326 -13.18 -12.77 -15.98
N GLN A 327 -13.54 -11.48 -15.83
CA GLN A 327 -14.20 -10.72 -16.90
C GLN A 327 -13.28 -10.41 -18.08
N LEU A 328 -11.97 -10.28 -17.84
CA LEU A 328 -10.98 -10.02 -18.88
C LEU A 328 -10.37 -11.31 -19.46
N GLY A 329 -10.70 -12.48 -18.92
CA GLY A 329 -10.16 -13.76 -19.35
C GLY A 329 -8.68 -13.93 -19.06
N THR A 330 -8.16 -13.32 -17.98
CA THR A 330 -6.77 -13.38 -17.53
C THR A 330 -6.65 -14.14 -16.22
N ALA A 331 -5.42 -14.53 -15.87
CA ALA A 331 -5.13 -15.04 -14.52
C ALA A 331 -5.17 -13.89 -13.49
N PRO A 332 -5.73 -14.11 -12.28
CA PRO A 332 -5.69 -13.12 -11.21
C PRO A 332 -4.27 -13.01 -10.64
N THR A 333 -3.89 -11.81 -10.20
CA THR A 333 -2.54 -11.49 -9.75
C THR A 333 -2.33 -11.53 -8.25
N GLY A 334 -3.39 -11.84 -7.47
CA GLY A 334 -3.34 -11.83 -6.01
C GLY A 334 -3.43 -10.43 -5.41
N ASN A 335 -4.16 -9.54 -6.07
CA ASN A 335 -4.37 -8.15 -5.68
C ASN A 335 -5.82 -7.84 -5.29
N GLY A 336 -6.66 -8.85 -5.06
CA GLY A 336 -8.04 -8.70 -4.60
C GLY A 336 -8.07 -8.32 -3.12
N ARG A 337 -8.30 -7.03 -2.79
CA ARG A 337 -8.21 -6.52 -1.43
C ARG A 337 -9.44 -5.69 -1.06
N ARG A 338 -9.88 -5.80 0.19
CA ARG A 338 -10.99 -5.06 0.77
C ARG A 338 -10.54 -4.23 1.98
N GLU A 339 -11.22 -3.13 2.23
CA GLU A 339 -11.03 -2.35 3.45
C GLU A 339 -11.50 -3.12 4.68
N SER A 340 -12.66 -3.79 4.55
CA SER A 340 -13.27 -4.56 5.63
C SER A 340 -14.20 -5.65 5.09
N THR A 341 -14.66 -6.55 5.96
CA THR A 341 -15.65 -7.59 5.62
C THR A 341 -17.01 -7.01 5.17
N ARG A 342 -17.26 -5.74 5.42
CA ARG A 342 -18.46 -5.01 4.99
C ARG A 342 -18.28 -4.24 3.68
N ARG A 343 -17.11 -4.33 3.06
CA ARG A 343 -16.76 -3.68 1.80
C ARG A 343 -16.36 -4.70 0.74
N LYS A 344 -16.60 -4.35 -0.50
CA LYS A 344 -16.25 -5.19 -1.66
C LYS A 344 -14.72 -5.25 -1.83
N ALA A 345 -14.21 -6.40 -2.28
CA ALA A 345 -12.85 -6.50 -2.79
C ALA A 345 -12.73 -5.84 -4.17
N TYR A 346 -11.59 -5.19 -4.40
CA TYR A 346 -11.18 -4.59 -5.67
C TYR A 346 -9.76 -4.98 -6.00
N ALA A 347 -9.34 -4.82 -7.27
CA ALA A 347 -7.93 -4.79 -7.60
C ALA A 347 -7.27 -3.59 -6.89
N ARG A 348 -6.27 -3.87 -6.05
CA ARG A 348 -5.57 -2.85 -5.26
C ARG A 348 -4.07 -3.11 -5.27
N MET A 349 -3.32 -2.04 -5.41
CA MET A 349 -1.86 -2.09 -5.24
C MET A 349 -1.46 -2.73 -3.92
N THR A 350 -0.26 -3.29 -3.91
CA THR A 350 0.39 -3.91 -2.75
C THR A 350 1.75 -3.26 -2.47
N ASN A 351 2.85 -3.91 -2.85
CA ASN A 351 4.18 -3.32 -2.82
C ASN A 351 4.51 -2.88 -4.25
N THR A 352 4.35 -1.59 -4.53
CA THR A 352 4.47 -1.01 -5.88
C THR A 352 5.76 -0.21 -5.98
N PHE A 353 6.64 -0.55 -6.93
CA PHE A 353 7.96 0.09 -6.98
C PHE A 353 8.61 0.03 -8.36
N PHE A 354 9.49 1.01 -8.63
CA PHE A 354 10.45 0.92 -9.72
C PHE A 354 11.66 0.09 -9.29
N GLU A 355 12.16 -0.76 -10.19
CA GLU A 355 13.37 -1.53 -9.96
C GLU A 355 14.61 -0.62 -10.02
N LYS A 356 15.64 -0.95 -9.24
CA LYS A 356 16.88 -0.18 -9.22
C LYS A 356 17.65 -0.31 -10.53
N GLY A 357 18.36 0.77 -10.89
CA GLY A 357 19.29 0.83 -11.99
C GLY A 357 20.73 0.61 -11.56
N THR A 358 21.63 1.33 -12.23
CA THR A 358 23.09 1.21 -12.02
C THR A 358 23.78 2.55 -11.82
N ASP A 359 23.03 3.66 -11.91
CA ASP A 359 23.61 5.00 -11.78
C ASP A 359 23.94 5.33 -10.32
N LYS A 360 24.93 6.17 -10.12
CA LYS A 360 25.24 6.69 -8.79
C LYS A 360 24.55 8.03 -8.59
N LEU A 361 24.00 8.25 -7.40
CA LEU A 361 23.27 9.48 -7.08
C LEU A 361 24.15 10.73 -7.31
N GLU A 362 25.43 10.65 -6.99
CA GLU A 362 26.38 11.74 -7.21
C GLU A 362 26.54 12.08 -8.69
N ASP A 363 26.57 11.06 -9.57
CA ASP A 363 26.67 11.25 -11.02
C ASP A 363 25.36 11.83 -11.57
N MET A 364 24.21 11.43 -11.02
CA MET A 364 22.91 12.00 -11.37
C MET A 364 22.87 13.50 -11.02
N ILE A 365 23.30 13.88 -9.82
CA ILE A 365 23.37 15.29 -9.40
C ILE A 365 24.35 16.06 -10.30
N ALA A 366 25.54 15.51 -10.55
CA ALA A 366 26.56 16.14 -11.38
C ALA A 366 26.10 16.36 -12.84
N SER A 367 25.09 15.62 -13.30
CA SER A 367 24.54 15.72 -14.66
C SER A 367 23.50 16.83 -14.86
N ILE A 368 23.20 17.64 -13.84
CA ILE A 368 22.19 18.69 -13.87
C ILE A 368 22.85 20.06 -13.71
N ASP A 369 22.72 20.93 -14.72
CA ASP A 369 23.20 22.31 -14.65
C ASP A 369 22.31 23.19 -13.77
N HIS A 370 20.97 23.06 -13.93
CA HIS A 370 19.97 23.74 -13.11
C HIS A 370 18.71 22.86 -12.98
N GLY A 371 18.32 22.56 -11.76
CA GLY A 371 17.17 21.71 -11.46
C GLY A 371 16.97 21.54 -9.95
N TYR A 372 16.29 20.47 -9.56
CA TYR A 372 15.97 20.21 -8.16
C TYR A 372 16.09 18.74 -7.81
N MET A 373 16.49 18.46 -6.57
CA MET A 373 16.25 17.16 -5.95
C MET A 373 15.07 17.31 -5.00
N LEU A 374 14.04 16.47 -5.18
CA LEU A 374 12.80 16.49 -4.40
C LEU A 374 12.81 15.40 -3.34
N PHE A 375 12.25 15.74 -2.17
CA PHE A 375 12.28 14.89 -0.98
C PHE A 375 10.93 14.83 -0.30
N GLU A 376 10.63 13.65 0.27
CA GLU A 376 9.50 13.34 1.10
C GLU A 376 8.15 13.66 0.43
N THR A 377 7.16 12.84 0.68
CA THR A 377 5.84 12.98 0.05
C THR A 377 4.80 13.54 1.00
N ASP A 378 3.89 14.37 0.49
CA ASP A 378 2.66 14.74 1.19
C ASP A 378 1.46 13.96 0.66
N ASN A 379 1.21 14.05 -0.64
CA ASN A 379 0.12 13.37 -1.31
C ASN A 379 0.34 13.30 -2.82
N GLY A 380 -0.50 12.48 -3.47
CA GLY A 380 -0.55 12.38 -4.92
C GLY A 380 -1.97 12.11 -5.41
N MET A 381 -2.18 12.33 -6.68
CA MET A 381 -3.42 12.01 -7.39
C MET A 381 -3.14 11.63 -8.82
N GLU A 382 -3.87 10.63 -9.34
CA GLU A 382 -3.89 10.25 -10.74
C GLU A 382 -5.32 10.35 -11.30
N ASP A 383 -5.43 10.74 -12.56
CA ASP A 383 -6.60 10.48 -13.40
C ASP A 383 -6.28 9.34 -14.37
N PRO A 384 -6.61 8.08 -14.06
CA PRO A 384 -6.29 6.93 -14.90
C PRO A 384 -6.86 7.01 -16.31
N LYS A 385 -7.97 7.73 -16.48
CA LYS A 385 -8.65 7.88 -17.76
C LYS A 385 -7.92 8.81 -18.72
N ASN A 386 -7.30 9.85 -18.21
CA ASN A 386 -6.62 10.87 -19.02
C ASN A 386 -5.11 10.90 -18.77
N TRP A 387 -4.60 10.05 -17.85
CA TRP A 387 -3.20 9.99 -17.46
C TRP A 387 -2.62 11.34 -16.98
N ALA A 388 -3.42 12.13 -16.31
CA ALA A 388 -2.92 13.30 -15.59
C ALA A 388 -2.40 12.88 -14.22
N ILE A 389 -1.27 13.45 -13.80
CA ILE A 389 -0.66 13.19 -12.51
C ILE A 389 -0.35 14.49 -11.79
N GLN A 390 -0.50 14.47 -10.48
CA GLN A 390 0.00 15.46 -9.54
C GLN A 390 0.60 14.74 -8.33
N CYS A 391 1.86 15.03 -8.02
CA CYS A 391 2.54 14.59 -6.81
C CYS A 391 3.04 15.80 -6.04
N VAL A 392 2.97 15.78 -4.73
CA VAL A 392 3.44 16.85 -3.86
C VAL A 392 4.61 16.36 -3.03
N ALA A 393 5.78 16.98 -3.25
CA ALA A 393 6.95 16.82 -2.40
C ALA A 393 6.90 17.83 -1.26
N GLN A 394 7.35 17.42 -0.07
CA GLN A 394 7.44 18.33 1.08
C GLN A 394 8.41 19.47 0.80
N TYR A 395 9.57 19.14 0.23
CA TYR A 395 10.55 20.15 -0.16
C TYR A 395 11.44 19.68 -1.31
N GLY A 396 12.14 20.63 -1.89
CA GLY A 396 13.20 20.41 -2.86
C GLY A 396 14.45 21.20 -2.50
N ILE A 397 15.60 20.69 -2.95
CA ILE A 397 16.89 21.38 -2.89
C ILE A 397 17.31 21.72 -4.31
N GLU A 398 17.66 22.98 -4.57
CA GLU A 398 18.16 23.41 -5.86
C GLU A 398 19.48 22.68 -6.19
N ILE A 399 19.59 22.20 -7.44
CA ILE A 399 20.83 21.74 -8.04
C ILE A 399 21.31 22.83 -9.00
N LYS A 400 22.57 23.27 -8.82
CA LYS A 400 23.21 24.24 -9.70
C LYS A 400 24.63 23.81 -10.00
N ASP A 401 24.99 23.85 -11.28
CA ASP A 401 26.35 23.45 -11.77
C ASP A 401 26.78 22.07 -11.22
N GLY A 402 25.86 21.11 -11.21
CA GLY A 402 26.11 19.73 -10.77
C GLY A 402 26.24 19.55 -9.26
N LYS A 403 25.72 20.45 -8.43
CA LYS A 403 25.83 20.40 -6.97
C LYS A 403 24.53 20.83 -6.29
N LEU A 404 24.19 20.17 -5.19
CA LEU A 404 23.15 20.65 -4.30
C LEU A 404 23.59 21.98 -3.66
N THR A 405 22.66 22.94 -3.61
CA THR A 405 22.87 24.24 -2.99
C THR A 405 22.24 24.29 -1.58
N GLU A 406 22.25 25.45 -0.94
CA GLU A 406 21.51 25.71 0.31
C GLU A 406 20.13 26.37 0.03
N ASN A 407 19.67 26.36 -1.21
CA ASN A 407 18.37 26.91 -1.59
C ASN A 407 17.29 25.83 -1.50
N TYR A 408 16.38 26.00 -0.53
CA TYR A 408 15.26 25.09 -0.30
C TYR A 408 13.97 25.68 -0.86
N VAL A 409 13.14 24.83 -1.45
CA VAL A 409 11.81 25.20 -1.97
C VAL A 409 10.73 24.30 -1.34
N SER A 410 9.57 24.86 -0.97
CA SER A 410 8.45 24.13 -0.36
C SER A 410 7.16 24.95 -0.39
N PRO A 411 5.98 24.33 -0.58
CA PRO A 411 5.82 22.96 -1.11
C PRO A 411 6.20 22.90 -2.60
N VAL A 412 6.43 21.68 -3.12
CA VAL A 412 6.73 21.49 -4.55
C VAL A 412 5.68 20.58 -5.17
N VAL A 413 4.92 21.11 -6.12
CA VAL A 413 3.93 20.35 -6.88
C VAL A 413 4.53 19.93 -8.21
N MET A 414 4.66 18.61 -8.38
CA MET A 414 5.04 18.00 -9.65
C MET A 414 3.78 17.62 -10.41
N SER A 415 3.62 18.08 -11.65
CA SER A 415 2.42 17.81 -12.44
C SER A 415 2.76 17.53 -13.90
N GLY A 416 1.92 16.71 -14.55
CA GLY A 416 2.14 16.39 -15.95
C GLY A 416 1.25 15.28 -16.49
N TYR A 417 1.64 14.82 -17.69
CA TYR A 417 1.08 13.64 -18.36
C TYR A 417 1.97 12.44 -18.04
N VAL A 418 1.37 11.36 -17.56
CA VAL A 418 2.11 10.18 -17.06
C VAL A 418 3.15 9.64 -18.05
N PRO A 419 2.82 9.38 -19.35
CA PRO A 419 3.83 8.88 -20.28
C PRO A 419 4.96 9.86 -20.57
N ASP A 420 4.73 11.17 -20.52
CA ASP A 420 5.80 12.15 -20.72
C ASP A 420 6.78 12.09 -19.54
N LEU A 421 6.26 12.01 -18.32
CA LEU A 421 7.07 11.84 -17.12
C LEU A 421 7.89 10.55 -17.20
N LEU A 422 7.25 9.39 -17.41
CA LEU A 422 7.92 8.09 -17.38
C LEU A 422 8.91 7.91 -18.55
N LYS A 423 8.63 8.46 -19.73
CA LYS A 423 9.56 8.45 -20.88
C LYS A 423 10.74 9.40 -20.70
N SER A 424 10.62 10.41 -19.84
CA SER A 424 11.72 11.32 -19.52
C SER A 424 12.74 10.73 -18.54
N ILE A 425 12.47 9.58 -17.93
CA ILE A 425 13.43 8.90 -17.04
C ILE A 425 14.71 8.62 -17.83
N SER A 426 15.80 9.27 -17.42
CA SER A 426 17.08 9.22 -18.12
C SER A 426 18.20 8.55 -17.33
N MET A 427 18.05 8.49 -15.98
CA MET A 427 18.95 7.78 -15.07
C MET A 427 18.15 7.17 -13.94
N ILE A 428 18.61 6.03 -13.42
CA ILE A 428 18.01 5.28 -12.31
C ILE A 428 19.13 4.83 -11.38
N SER A 429 19.06 5.24 -10.10
CA SER A 429 20.11 4.93 -9.14
C SER A 429 20.19 3.44 -8.76
N ASP A 430 21.30 3.05 -8.16
CA ASP A 430 21.57 1.68 -7.71
C ASP A 430 21.13 1.40 -6.25
N ASP A 431 20.59 2.40 -5.57
CA ASP A 431 19.94 2.25 -4.27
C ASP A 431 18.48 1.77 -4.41
N PHE A 432 17.88 1.33 -3.31
CA PHE A 432 16.48 0.93 -3.27
C PHE A 432 15.92 1.10 -1.87
N VAL A 433 14.85 1.86 -1.77
CA VAL A 433 14.10 2.00 -0.51
C VAL A 433 12.61 1.80 -0.79
N ILE A 434 11.93 1.06 0.07
CA ILE A 434 10.47 0.92 0.07
C ILE A 434 9.92 1.36 1.42
N THR A 435 8.85 2.15 1.40
CA THR A 435 8.16 2.63 2.58
C THR A 435 6.79 1.97 2.72
N GLY A 436 6.27 1.87 3.93
CA GLY A 436 5.01 1.18 4.22
C GLY A 436 4.09 1.97 5.14
N THR A 437 4.22 3.28 5.17
CA THR A 437 3.39 4.16 6.03
C THR A 437 2.04 4.45 5.42
N GLY A 438 1.92 4.34 4.09
CA GLY A 438 0.78 4.78 3.32
C GLY A 438 -0.44 3.86 3.38
N SER A 439 -1.58 4.47 3.11
CA SER A 439 -2.83 3.79 2.80
C SER A 439 -3.42 4.38 1.54
N CYS A 440 -3.81 3.52 0.62
CA CYS A 440 -4.42 3.91 -0.64
C CYS A 440 -5.94 3.91 -0.52
N GLY A 441 -6.61 4.95 -1.01
CA GLY A 441 -8.06 5.08 -1.06
C GLY A 441 -8.62 4.80 -2.45
N LYS A 442 -9.74 4.06 -2.55
CA LYS A 442 -10.45 3.81 -3.81
C LYS A 442 -11.96 3.79 -3.58
N GLY A 443 -12.74 3.99 -4.64
CA GLY A 443 -14.20 3.95 -4.54
C GLY A 443 -14.75 5.07 -3.65
N TYR A 444 -15.43 4.70 -2.58
CA TYR A 444 -15.95 5.64 -1.57
C TYR A 444 -14.94 5.96 -0.46
N LYS A 445 -13.64 6.09 -0.80
CA LYS A 445 -12.53 6.23 0.14
C LYS A 445 -12.34 5.00 1.03
N GLU A 446 -12.43 3.83 0.41
CA GLU A 446 -12.10 2.56 1.05
C GLU A 446 -10.58 2.40 1.09
N TRP A 447 -10.04 2.27 2.29
CA TRP A 447 -8.60 2.34 2.52
C TRP A 447 -7.98 0.95 2.66
N VAL A 448 -6.87 0.73 1.98
CA VAL A 448 -6.01 -0.44 2.20
C VAL A 448 -4.57 0.00 2.39
N ARG A 449 -3.84 -0.69 3.25
CA ARG A 449 -2.42 -0.44 3.44
C ARG A 449 -1.64 -0.80 2.19
N VAL A 450 -0.69 0.06 1.82
CA VAL A 450 0.20 -0.13 0.68
C VAL A 450 1.64 0.13 1.07
N SER A 451 2.56 -0.31 0.23
CA SER A 451 3.95 0.10 0.27
C SER A 451 4.36 0.53 -1.12
N ASP A 452 5.14 1.57 -1.18
CA ASP A 452 5.68 2.09 -2.42
C ASP A 452 7.14 2.52 -2.25
N GLY A 453 7.87 2.64 -3.34
CA GLY A 453 9.28 2.96 -3.28
C GLY A 453 9.98 2.83 -4.62
N GLY A 454 11.30 2.76 -4.52
CA GLY A 454 12.19 2.59 -5.68
C GLY A 454 13.57 3.18 -5.43
N PRO A 455 14.33 3.37 -6.50
CA PRO A 455 15.58 4.13 -6.55
C PRO A 455 15.32 5.63 -6.69
N ALA A 456 16.35 6.46 -6.65
CA ALA A 456 16.27 7.81 -7.18
C ALA A 456 16.12 7.78 -8.71
N LEU A 457 15.22 8.64 -9.25
CA LEU A 457 15.01 8.79 -10.70
C LEU A 457 15.40 10.18 -11.14
N LYS A 458 16.11 10.28 -12.26
CA LYS A 458 16.28 11.55 -12.98
C LYS A 458 15.22 11.67 -14.06
N VAL A 459 14.37 12.69 -13.94
CA VAL A 459 13.23 12.95 -14.82
C VAL A 459 13.21 14.42 -15.27
N LYS A 460 12.41 14.70 -16.29
CA LYS A 460 12.09 16.08 -16.70
C LYS A 460 10.61 16.33 -16.51
N VAL A 461 10.26 17.30 -15.68
CA VAL A 461 8.86 17.50 -15.26
C VAL A 461 8.56 18.95 -14.93
N LYS A 462 7.28 19.32 -15.01
CA LYS A 462 6.79 20.64 -14.59
C LYS A 462 6.64 20.67 -13.08
N LEU A 463 7.26 21.68 -12.47
CA LEU A 463 7.13 22.03 -11.05
C LEU A 463 6.41 23.38 -10.89
N GLY A 464 5.72 23.54 -9.73
CA GLY A 464 5.05 24.78 -9.36
C GLY A 464 4.50 24.74 -7.94
#